data_27455ecbe632ee3d73c8db345b337350
#
_entry.id   27455ecbe632ee3d73c8db345b337350
#
_cell.length_a   1.000
_cell.length_b   1.000
_cell.length_c   1.000
_cell.angle_alpha   90.00
_cell.angle_beta   90.00
_cell.angle_gamma   90.00
#
_symmetry.space_group_name_H-M   'P 1'
#
loop_
_entity.id
_entity.type
_entity.pdbx_description
1 polymer ?
#
loop_
_entity_poly.entity_id
_entity_poly.type
_entity_poly.pdbx_seq_one_letter_code
_entity_poly.pdbx_strand_id
1 'polypeptide(L)'
;TFNTSLKTLTEYDISVFYELKKSILPKNTEVFFKKPTFIGMVLRQFMYKYFIRLGLEELLNNSNIKTLLKNHGSFDLCIIEWVFPGGAIFGELFKCPMIGISSVGLQVPMMDSIGNPSHPIMAPDQDLPLSRDVDNFFEKVWSATWVVFSRLFHHFCIAPEINGIISKYFGPGMPKIE
;
A
#
# COMPACT_ATOMS: atom_id res chain seq x y z
N THR A 1 10.32 -21.26 -9.74
CA THR A 1 11.54 -20.87 -10.46
C THR A 1 11.20 -20.75 -11.94
N PHE A 2 10.93 -19.55 -12.41
CA PHE A 2 10.86 -19.26 -13.83
C PHE A 2 12.28 -19.27 -14.38
N ASN A 3 12.58 -20.25 -15.22
CA ASN A 3 13.86 -20.33 -15.92
C ASN A 3 13.80 -19.38 -17.13
N THR A 4 14.04 -18.09 -16.88
CA THR A 4 14.08 -17.09 -17.93
C THR A 4 15.50 -17.04 -18.49
N SER A 5 15.67 -17.54 -19.70
CA SER A 5 16.91 -17.46 -20.48
C SER A 5 17.26 -16.03 -20.96
N LEU A 6 16.58 -15.01 -20.43
CA LEU A 6 16.86 -13.60 -20.73
C LEU A 6 18.10 -13.18 -19.95
N LYS A 7 19.23 -13.05 -20.66
CA LYS A 7 20.54 -12.58 -20.10
C LYS A 7 20.49 -11.17 -19.49
N THR A 8 19.35 -10.48 -19.56
CA THR A 8 19.16 -9.09 -19.12
C THR A 8 18.30 -8.96 -17.86
N LEU A 9 17.76 -10.07 -17.30
CA LEU A 9 16.95 -10.04 -16.09
C LEU A 9 17.85 -10.24 -14.87
N THR A 10 17.84 -9.27 -13.96
CA THR A 10 18.45 -9.39 -12.63
C THR A 10 17.34 -9.55 -11.59
N GLU A 11 17.34 -10.66 -10.89
CA GLU A 11 16.38 -10.94 -9.82
C GLU A 11 17.01 -10.63 -8.46
N TYR A 12 16.28 -9.93 -7.61
CA TYR A 12 16.63 -9.67 -6.22
C TYR A 12 15.64 -10.40 -5.31
N ASP A 13 16.18 -11.24 -4.43
CA ASP A 13 15.35 -11.96 -3.46
C ASP A 13 14.85 -11.01 -2.36
N ILE A 14 13.53 -10.88 -2.27
CA ILE A 14 12.80 -10.16 -1.23
C ILE A 14 11.83 -11.09 -0.48
N SER A 15 12.13 -12.39 -0.42
CA SER A 15 11.30 -13.42 0.24
C SER A 15 11.05 -13.14 1.73
N VAL A 16 11.87 -12.31 2.35
CA VAL A 16 11.67 -11.78 3.70
C VAL A 16 10.26 -11.18 3.91
N PHE A 17 9.68 -10.60 2.86
CA PHE A 17 8.29 -10.14 2.88
C PHE A 17 7.27 -11.27 3.11
N TYR A 18 7.57 -12.45 2.60
CA TYR A 18 6.72 -13.63 2.80
C TYR A 18 6.72 -14.10 4.25
N GLU A 19 7.89 -14.09 4.88
CA GLU A 19 8.01 -14.47 6.29
C GLU A 19 7.37 -13.40 7.20
N LEU A 20 7.55 -12.12 6.90
CA LEU A 20 6.88 -11.03 7.58
C LEU A 20 5.35 -11.16 7.48
N LYS A 21 4.83 -11.45 6.28
CA LYS A 21 3.41 -11.70 6.06
C LYS A 21 2.91 -12.85 6.93
N LYS A 22 3.61 -13.97 6.98
CA LYS A 22 3.24 -15.13 7.80
C LYS A 22 3.23 -14.82 9.31
N SER A 23 4.11 -13.94 9.77
CA SER A 23 4.20 -13.56 11.19
C SER A 23 3.09 -12.59 11.62
N ILE A 24 2.63 -11.72 10.72
CA ILE A 24 1.66 -10.67 11.03
C ILE A 24 0.22 -11.14 10.77
N LEU A 25 0.01 -11.89 9.68
CA LEU A 25 -1.33 -12.34 9.32
C LEU A 25 -1.76 -13.55 10.14
N PRO A 26 -3.00 -13.57 10.62
CA PRO A 26 -3.53 -14.74 11.33
C PRO A 26 -3.48 -15.98 10.41
N LYS A 27 -3.14 -17.14 11.00
CA LYS A 27 -3.06 -18.41 10.27
C LYS A 27 -4.39 -18.80 9.60
N ASN A 28 -5.50 -18.30 10.14
CA ASN A 28 -6.83 -18.53 9.57
C ASN A 28 -7.22 -17.36 8.67
N THR A 29 -7.04 -17.54 7.38
CA THR A 29 -7.39 -16.56 6.34
C THR A 29 -8.89 -16.30 6.20
N GLU A 30 -9.77 -17.19 6.72
CA GLU A 30 -11.22 -17.00 6.69
C GLU A 30 -11.67 -15.71 7.39
N VAL A 31 -10.88 -15.23 8.36
CA VAL A 31 -11.16 -13.97 9.05
C VAL A 31 -11.21 -12.78 8.10
N PHE A 32 -10.46 -12.82 6.99
CA PHE A 32 -10.46 -11.74 5.98
C PHE A 32 -11.70 -11.77 5.08
N PHE A 33 -12.35 -12.93 4.94
CA PHE A 33 -13.52 -13.08 4.09
C PHE A 33 -14.84 -12.91 4.84
N LYS A 34 -14.81 -12.86 6.17
CA LYS A 34 -16.02 -12.55 6.96
C LYS A 34 -16.33 -11.07 6.85
N LYS A 35 -17.64 -10.75 6.73
CA LYS A 35 -18.11 -9.36 6.78
C LYS A 35 -17.57 -8.69 8.05
N PRO A 36 -16.76 -7.64 7.94
CA PRO A 36 -16.18 -7.01 9.11
C PRO A 36 -17.25 -6.22 9.87
N THR A 37 -17.11 -6.21 11.20
CA THR A 37 -17.80 -5.23 12.04
C THR A 37 -17.10 -3.87 11.90
N PHE A 38 -17.76 -2.78 12.35
CA PHE A 38 -17.13 -1.44 12.36
C PHE A 38 -15.78 -1.44 13.08
N ILE A 39 -15.76 -2.01 14.27
CA ILE A 39 -14.51 -2.13 15.06
C ILE A 39 -13.46 -2.94 14.27
N GLY A 40 -13.88 -4.04 13.64
CA GLY A 40 -13.02 -4.86 12.81
C GLY A 40 -12.41 -4.10 11.63
N MET A 41 -13.17 -3.19 11.02
CA MET A 41 -12.68 -2.33 9.94
C MET A 41 -11.64 -1.31 10.43
N VAL A 42 -11.91 -0.66 11.56
CA VAL A 42 -10.95 0.27 12.18
C VAL A 42 -9.66 -0.46 12.57
N LEU A 43 -9.78 -1.63 13.21
CA LEU A 43 -8.61 -2.45 13.57
C LEU A 43 -7.81 -2.86 12.33
N ARG A 44 -8.49 -3.15 11.21
CA ARG A 44 -7.83 -3.48 9.93
C ARG A 44 -6.98 -2.31 9.43
N GLN A 45 -7.41 -1.05 9.57
CA GLN A 45 -6.61 0.12 9.21
C GLN A 45 -5.34 0.23 10.07
N PHE A 46 -5.43 -0.06 11.36
CA PHE A 46 -4.24 -0.09 12.24
C PHE A 46 -3.30 -1.24 11.88
N MET A 47 -3.82 -2.41 11.55
CA MET A 47 -3.01 -3.54 11.06
C MET A 47 -2.33 -3.20 9.72
N TYR A 48 -3.04 -2.52 8.82
CA TYR A 48 -2.49 -2.05 7.56
C TYR A 48 -1.35 -1.05 7.77
N LYS A 49 -1.54 -0.06 8.65
CA LYS A 49 -0.48 0.88 9.05
C LYS A 49 0.76 0.12 9.57
N TYR A 50 0.55 -0.84 10.46
CA TYR A 50 1.63 -1.65 11.04
C TYR A 50 2.36 -2.48 9.97
N PHE A 51 1.61 -3.08 9.06
CA PHE A 51 2.16 -3.84 7.93
C PHE A 51 3.00 -2.97 7.00
N ILE A 52 2.51 -1.77 6.64
CA ILE A 52 3.26 -0.82 5.80
C ILE A 52 4.56 -0.42 6.48
N ARG A 53 4.50 -0.08 7.76
CA ARG A 53 5.69 0.30 8.53
C ARG A 53 6.75 -0.78 8.50
N LEU A 54 6.40 -1.99 8.95
CA LEU A 54 7.34 -3.09 9.01
C LEU A 54 7.83 -3.49 7.61
N GLY A 55 6.93 -3.52 6.64
CA GLY A 55 7.27 -3.85 5.27
C GLY A 55 8.26 -2.86 4.66
N LEU A 56 8.07 -1.56 4.89
CA LEU A 56 8.97 -0.54 4.37
C LEU A 56 10.34 -0.58 5.07
N GLU A 57 10.37 -0.73 6.39
CA GLU A 57 11.62 -0.86 7.14
C GLU A 57 12.40 -2.10 6.70
N GLU A 58 11.74 -3.23 6.51
CA GLU A 58 12.37 -4.48 6.09
C GLU A 58 12.86 -4.38 4.63
N LEU A 59 12.06 -3.80 3.74
CA LEU A 59 12.45 -3.55 2.35
C LEU A 59 13.73 -2.71 2.27
N LEU A 60 13.77 -1.59 2.99
CA LEU A 60 14.91 -0.68 2.97
C LEU A 60 16.15 -1.24 3.71
N ASN A 61 15.95 -2.18 4.63
CA ASN A 61 17.05 -2.89 5.30
C ASN A 61 17.61 -4.06 4.49
N ASN A 62 16.86 -4.57 3.51
CA ASN A 62 17.28 -5.70 2.71
C ASN A 62 18.59 -5.40 1.97
N SER A 63 19.57 -6.34 2.06
CA SER A 63 20.89 -6.18 1.45
C SER A 63 20.83 -6.08 -0.08
N ASN A 64 19.90 -6.80 -0.71
CA ASN A 64 19.71 -6.78 -2.15
C ASN A 64 19.16 -5.43 -2.62
N ILE A 65 18.21 -4.86 -1.87
CA ILE A 65 17.68 -3.52 -2.16
C ILE A 65 18.76 -2.45 -1.93
N LYS A 66 19.56 -2.56 -0.87
CA LYS A 66 20.71 -1.66 -0.65
C LYS A 66 21.73 -1.76 -1.78
N THR A 67 21.96 -2.94 -2.33
CA THR A 67 22.83 -3.15 -3.47
C THR A 67 22.26 -2.53 -4.74
N LEU A 68 20.96 -2.73 -4.98
CA LEU A 68 20.22 -2.09 -6.08
C LEU A 68 20.34 -0.56 -5.99
N LEU A 69 20.09 0.01 -4.82
CA LEU A 69 20.16 1.46 -4.59
C LEU A 69 21.57 2.05 -4.80
N LYS A 70 22.61 1.26 -4.55
CA LYS A 70 24.00 1.71 -4.77
C LYS A 70 24.46 1.58 -6.21
N ASN A 71 24.02 0.52 -6.88
CA ASN A 71 24.55 0.10 -8.18
C ASN A 71 23.55 0.26 -9.31
N HIS A 72 22.46 1.01 -9.08
CA HIS A 72 21.46 1.22 -10.12
C HIS A 72 22.03 2.06 -11.28
N GLY A 73 21.73 1.60 -12.51
CA GLY A 73 21.85 2.43 -13.69
C GLY A 73 20.65 3.37 -13.84
N SER A 74 20.45 3.91 -15.02
CA SER A 74 19.20 4.58 -15.38
C SER A 74 18.11 3.55 -15.63
N PHE A 75 16.93 3.76 -15.06
CA PHE A 75 15.73 3.01 -15.39
C PHE A 75 14.80 3.87 -16.22
N ASP A 76 14.22 3.29 -17.26
CA ASP A 76 13.26 3.97 -18.12
C ASP A 76 11.86 3.97 -17.52
N LEU A 77 11.57 2.99 -16.67
CA LEU A 77 10.24 2.80 -16.05
C LEU A 77 10.36 2.01 -14.76
N CYS A 78 9.58 2.41 -13.76
CA CYS A 78 9.35 1.67 -12.52
C CYS A 78 7.93 1.10 -12.50
N ILE A 79 7.77 -0.18 -12.23
CA ILE A 79 6.46 -0.81 -12.02
C ILE A 79 6.40 -1.27 -10.58
N ILE A 80 5.40 -0.78 -9.83
CA ILE A 80 5.28 -1.03 -8.40
C ILE A 80 3.90 -1.55 -8.02
N GLU A 81 3.82 -2.33 -6.95
CA GLU A 81 2.55 -2.70 -6.33
C GLU A 81 1.99 -1.51 -5.56
N TRP A 82 0.84 -0.95 -6.02
CA TRP A 82 0.29 0.29 -5.51
C TRP A 82 -0.36 0.16 -4.13
N VAL A 83 -0.71 -1.06 -3.71
CA VAL A 83 -1.20 -1.33 -2.35
C VAL A 83 -0.14 -1.06 -1.29
N PHE A 84 1.12 -0.95 -1.70
CA PHE A 84 2.25 -0.63 -0.83
C PHE A 84 2.80 0.77 -1.17
N PRO A 85 2.19 1.85 -0.64
CA PRO A 85 2.50 3.23 -1.05
C PRO A 85 3.96 3.63 -0.80
N GLY A 86 4.66 2.98 0.14
CA GLY A 86 6.10 3.17 0.35
C GLY A 86 6.96 2.83 -0.88
N GLY A 87 6.44 2.05 -1.82
CA GLY A 87 7.11 1.73 -3.08
C GLY A 87 7.28 2.94 -4.01
N ALA A 88 6.45 3.96 -3.87
CA ALA A 88 6.53 5.18 -4.69
C ALA A 88 7.88 5.90 -4.55
N ILE A 89 8.61 5.70 -3.45
CA ILE A 89 9.93 6.28 -3.24
C ILE A 89 10.95 5.87 -4.33
N PHE A 90 10.81 4.66 -4.90
CA PHE A 90 11.74 4.19 -5.91
C PHE A 90 11.67 4.99 -7.22
N GLY A 91 10.50 5.47 -7.62
CA GLY A 91 10.38 6.37 -8.76
C GLY A 91 11.12 7.67 -8.57
N GLU A 92 11.07 8.23 -7.36
CA GLU A 92 11.81 9.44 -7.02
C GLU A 92 13.33 9.19 -6.92
N LEU A 93 13.73 8.07 -6.31
CA LEU A 93 15.15 7.71 -6.18
C LEU A 93 15.80 7.45 -7.54
N PHE A 94 15.10 6.78 -8.44
CA PHE A 94 15.61 6.42 -9.77
C PHE A 94 15.30 7.47 -10.83
N LYS A 95 14.52 8.50 -10.50
CA LYS A 95 14.08 9.56 -11.45
C LYS A 95 13.43 9.01 -12.70
N CYS A 96 12.61 7.97 -12.56
CA CYS A 96 11.92 7.30 -13.67
C CYS A 96 10.39 7.42 -13.53
N PRO A 97 9.66 7.42 -14.65
CA PRO A 97 8.20 7.30 -14.64
C PRO A 97 7.75 6.05 -13.89
N MET A 98 6.58 6.12 -13.24
CA MET A 98 6.04 5.00 -12.47
C MET A 98 4.71 4.52 -13.03
N ILE A 99 4.52 3.21 -13.01
CA ILE A 99 3.23 2.56 -13.21
C ILE A 99 2.90 1.79 -11.92
N GLY A 100 1.76 2.14 -11.31
CA GLY A 100 1.20 1.38 -10.20
C GLY A 100 0.34 0.23 -10.75
N ILE A 101 0.60 -0.97 -10.27
CA ILE A 101 -0.30 -2.11 -10.46
C ILE A 101 -0.88 -2.52 -9.12
N SER A 102 -2.11 -3.02 -9.11
CA SER A 102 -2.73 -3.51 -7.89
C SER A 102 -3.27 -4.91 -8.10
N SER A 103 -2.84 -5.82 -7.25
CA SER A 103 -3.31 -7.20 -7.21
C SER A 103 -4.66 -7.35 -6.48
N VAL A 104 -5.08 -6.32 -5.76
CA VAL A 104 -6.36 -6.22 -5.04
C VAL A 104 -7.02 -4.87 -5.37
N GLY A 105 -8.27 -4.69 -4.95
CA GLY A 105 -8.92 -3.40 -5.12
C GLY A 105 -8.20 -2.29 -4.34
N LEU A 106 -8.24 -1.07 -4.87
CA LEU A 106 -7.62 0.09 -4.26
C LEU A 106 -8.52 0.68 -3.18
N GLN A 107 -7.93 1.01 -2.05
CA GLN A 107 -8.58 1.80 -1.02
C GLN A 107 -8.69 3.28 -1.44
N VAL A 108 -9.61 4.00 -0.82
CA VAL A 108 -9.89 5.41 -1.14
C VAL A 108 -8.64 6.30 -1.19
N PRO A 109 -7.72 6.30 -0.21
CA PRO A 109 -6.53 7.13 -0.28
C PRO A 109 -5.59 6.80 -1.46
N MET A 110 -5.54 5.53 -1.85
CA MET A 110 -4.75 5.10 -3.02
C MET A 110 -5.37 5.55 -4.33
N MET A 111 -6.71 5.57 -4.42
CA MET A 111 -7.41 6.13 -5.58
C MET A 111 -7.19 7.64 -5.67
N ASP A 112 -7.27 8.34 -4.55
CA ASP A 112 -7.04 9.79 -4.49
C ASP A 112 -5.61 10.14 -4.97
N SER A 113 -4.60 9.36 -4.59
CA SER A 113 -3.19 9.61 -4.97
C SER A 113 -2.89 9.52 -6.46
N ILE A 114 -3.73 8.82 -7.23
CA ILE A 114 -3.64 8.74 -8.70
C ILE A 114 -4.64 9.64 -9.41
N GLY A 115 -5.33 10.52 -8.67
CA GLY A 115 -6.34 11.41 -9.23
C GLY A 115 -7.64 10.72 -9.66
N ASN A 116 -7.87 9.49 -9.21
CA ASN A 116 -9.11 8.77 -9.49
C ASN A 116 -10.18 9.14 -8.45
N PRO A 117 -11.25 9.85 -8.84
CA PRO A 117 -12.24 10.31 -7.87
C PRO A 117 -13.00 9.12 -7.27
N SER A 118 -12.94 8.99 -5.96
CA SER A 118 -13.77 8.04 -5.23
C SER A 118 -15.15 8.63 -4.96
N HIS A 119 -16.22 7.90 -5.29
CA HIS A 119 -17.59 8.32 -5.01
C HIS A 119 -18.22 7.36 -3.99
N PRO A 120 -18.46 7.81 -2.74
CA PRO A 120 -18.85 6.92 -1.66
C PRO A 120 -20.19 6.20 -1.86
N ILE A 121 -21.06 6.75 -2.70
CA ILE A 121 -22.40 6.17 -2.96
C ILE A 121 -22.38 5.31 -4.21
N MET A 122 -21.75 5.78 -5.29
CA MET A 122 -21.75 5.08 -6.58
C MET A 122 -20.71 3.94 -6.61
N ALA A 123 -19.58 4.14 -5.95
CA ALA A 123 -18.50 3.18 -5.84
C ALA A 123 -17.98 3.16 -4.39
N PRO A 124 -18.72 2.55 -3.47
CA PRO A 124 -18.33 2.44 -2.08
C PRO A 124 -17.02 1.66 -1.95
N ASP A 125 -16.28 1.96 -0.88
CA ASP A 125 -15.04 1.24 -0.59
C ASP A 125 -15.31 -0.26 -0.47
N GLN A 126 -14.46 -1.06 -1.10
CA GLN A 126 -14.60 -2.52 -1.15
C GLN A 126 -14.55 -3.19 0.24
N ASP A 127 -13.94 -2.53 1.21
CA ASP A 127 -13.85 -3.03 2.59
C ASP A 127 -15.17 -2.88 3.36
N LEU A 128 -16.13 -2.11 2.82
CA LEU A 128 -17.41 -1.91 3.47
C LEU A 128 -18.33 -3.13 3.30
N PRO A 129 -18.91 -3.63 4.40
CA PRO A 129 -19.85 -4.75 4.37
C PRO A 129 -21.26 -4.30 3.95
N LEU A 130 -21.37 -3.53 2.86
CA LEU A 130 -22.64 -3.01 2.40
C LEU A 130 -23.50 -4.11 1.77
N SER A 131 -24.80 -3.95 1.91
CA SER A 131 -25.76 -4.72 1.11
C SER A 131 -25.70 -4.26 -0.35
N ARG A 132 -26.22 -5.07 -1.27
CA ARG A 132 -26.37 -4.63 -2.66
C ARG A 132 -27.56 -3.67 -2.86
N ASP A 133 -28.25 -3.34 -1.78
CA ASP A 133 -29.37 -2.42 -1.79
C ASP A 133 -28.85 -0.97 -1.76
N VAL A 134 -28.69 -0.42 -2.95
CA VAL A 134 -28.14 0.93 -3.19
C VAL A 134 -29.04 2.03 -2.60
N ASP A 135 -30.27 1.71 -2.18
CA ASP A 135 -31.24 2.70 -1.70
C ASP A 135 -31.24 2.90 -0.18
N ASN A 136 -30.49 2.07 0.56
CA ASN A 136 -30.41 2.19 2.00
C ASN A 136 -29.68 3.47 2.42
N PHE A 137 -30.42 4.43 2.99
CA PHE A 137 -29.89 5.71 3.44
C PHE A 137 -28.75 5.55 4.47
N PHE A 138 -28.87 4.63 5.42
CA PHE A 138 -27.86 4.42 6.46
C PHE A 138 -26.54 3.87 5.87
N GLU A 139 -26.62 3.02 4.87
CA GLU A 139 -25.44 2.52 4.17
C GLU A 139 -24.74 3.62 3.37
N LYS A 140 -25.48 4.54 2.78
CA LYS A 140 -24.94 5.72 2.09
C LYS A 140 -24.20 6.63 3.06
N VAL A 141 -24.81 6.94 4.21
CA VAL A 141 -24.17 7.73 5.28
C VAL A 141 -22.92 7.04 5.82
N TRP A 142 -23.01 5.73 6.03
CA TRP A 142 -21.88 4.93 6.47
C TRP A 142 -20.73 4.99 5.48
N SER A 143 -20.99 4.77 4.19
CA SER A 143 -19.99 4.83 3.15
C SER A 143 -19.31 6.21 3.06
N ALA A 144 -20.09 7.28 3.11
CA ALA A 144 -19.57 8.64 3.14
C ALA A 144 -18.67 8.90 4.37
N THR A 145 -19.12 8.46 5.54
CA THR A 145 -18.33 8.59 6.78
C THR A 145 -17.03 7.80 6.71
N TRP A 146 -17.07 6.59 6.15
CA TRP A 146 -15.89 5.76 5.98
C TRP A 146 -14.85 6.39 5.05
N VAL A 147 -15.28 6.98 3.94
CA VAL A 147 -14.39 7.71 3.02
C VAL A 147 -13.66 8.85 3.72
N VAL A 148 -14.40 9.66 4.50
CA VAL A 148 -13.81 10.75 5.29
C VAL A 148 -12.83 10.20 6.33
N PHE A 149 -13.23 9.16 7.08
CA PHE A 149 -12.37 8.51 8.07
C PHE A 149 -11.08 7.96 7.43
N SER A 150 -11.18 7.25 6.31
CA SER A 150 -10.03 6.65 5.63
C SER A 150 -9.03 7.72 5.16
N ARG A 151 -9.52 8.85 4.63
CA ARG A 151 -8.68 9.98 4.24
C ARG A 151 -7.96 10.61 5.42
N LEU A 152 -8.70 10.89 6.50
CA LEU A 152 -8.11 11.47 7.71
C LEU A 152 -7.10 10.51 8.35
N PHE A 153 -7.43 9.23 8.42
CA PHE A 153 -6.52 8.23 8.97
C PHE A 153 -5.24 8.10 8.13
N HIS A 154 -5.37 8.09 6.81
CA HIS A 154 -4.21 8.09 5.93
C HIS A 154 -3.34 9.34 6.15
N HIS A 155 -3.94 10.50 6.10
CA HIS A 155 -3.24 11.79 6.21
C HIS A 155 -2.53 11.95 7.58
N PHE A 156 -3.19 11.62 8.69
CA PHE A 156 -2.65 11.83 10.03
C PHE A 156 -1.88 10.65 10.61
N CYS A 157 -2.11 9.44 10.12
CA CYS A 157 -1.53 8.24 10.72
C CYS A 157 -0.60 7.46 9.78
N ILE A 158 -0.92 7.34 8.49
CA ILE A 158 -0.14 6.50 7.57
C ILE A 158 0.95 7.33 6.89
N ALA A 159 0.59 8.44 6.24
CA ALA A 159 1.55 9.25 5.50
C ALA A 159 2.70 9.80 6.38
N PRO A 160 2.47 10.31 7.61
CA PRO A 160 3.56 10.71 8.49
C PRO A 160 4.50 9.57 8.88
N GLU A 161 3.97 8.37 9.09
CA GLU A 161 4.78 7.19 9.40
C GLU A 161 5.72 6.84 8.24
N ILE A 162 5.18 6.76 7.02
CA ILE A 162 5.96 6.49 5.80
C ILE A 162 7.02 7.57 5.60
N ASN A 163 6.64 8.84 5.70
CA ASN A 163 7.56 9.96 5.54
C ASN A 163 8.66 9.96 6.61
N GLY A 164 8.34 9.57 7.84
CA GLY A 164 9.31 9.40 8.91
C GLY A 164 10.36 8.33 8.58
N ILE A 165 9.93 7.19 8.06
CA ILE A 165 10.84 6.12 7.65
C ILE A 165 11.70 6.57 6.47
N ILE A 166 11.08 7.16 5.43
CA ILE A 166 11.82 7.67 4.27
C ILE A 166 12.88 8.68 4.69
N SER A 167 12.51 9.63 5.55
CA SER A 167 13.45 10.64 6.06
C SER A 167 14.61 10.04 6.86
N LYS A 168 14.35 8.97 7.58
CA LYS A 168 15.38 8.23 8.35
C LYS A 168 16.43 7.59 7.43
N TYR A 169 16.01 7.06 6.27
CA TYR A 169 16.92 6.33 5.37
C TYR A 169 17.57 7.22 4.31
N PHE A 170 16.89 8.24 3.84
CA PHE A 170 17.30 9.07 2.70
C PHE A 170 17.48 10.56 3.03
N GLY A 171 17.22 10.94 4.28
CA GLY A 171 17.31 12.34 4.71
C GLY A 171 16.03 13.15 4.47
N PRO A 172 15.99 14.39 5.00
CA PRO A 172 14.76 15.21 5.01
C PRO A 172 14.42 15.87 3.66
N GLY A 173 15.29 15.74 2.66
CA GLY A 173 15.12 16.36 1.33
C GLY A 173 14.25 15.56 0.36
N MET A 174 13.75 14.40 0.77
CA MET A 174 12.89 13.57 -0.09
C MET A 174 11.48 14.14 -0.16
N PRO A 175 10.80 14.02 -1.33
CA PRO A 175 9.40 14.37 -1.47
C PRO A 175 8.54 13.59 -0.46
N LYS A 176 7.52 14.26 0.06
CA LYS A 176 6.58 13.63 0.99
C LYS A 176 5.50 12.89 0.22
N ILE A 177 5.11 11.74 0.76
CA ILE A 177 3.89 11.03 0.36
C ILE A 177 2.72 11.73 1.07
N GLU A 178 1.74 12.17 0.31
CA GLU A 178 0.51 12.83 0.80
C GLU A 178 -0.68 11.87 0.79
#